data_ad2469fccff8919a15154238961c3c0a
#
_entry.id   ad2469fccff8919a15154238961c3c0a
#
_cell.length_a   1.000
_cell.length_b   1.000
_cell.length_c   1.000
_cell.angle_alpha   90.00
_cell.angle_beta   90.00
_cell.angle_gamma   90.00
#
_symmetry.space_group_name_H-M   'P 1'
#
loop_
_entity.id
_entity.type
_entity.pdbx_description
1 polymer ?
#
loop_
_entity_poly.entity_id
_entity_poly.type
_entity_poly.pdbx_seq_one_letter_code
_entity_poly.pdbx_strand_id
1 'polypeptide(L)'
;MKKLILIVSLSCFSFLSLNASTVAVFECKLLDGKKLDEVKEMNQKWLDAVNELSGSKITSQVLQPVVSSDMDGFMFIDTYPDAAVWGKVRNEISNGAIQAIDDEFDSISKCNSISLYDSELQE
;
A
#
# COMPACT_ATOMS: atom_id res chain seq x y z
N MET A 1 20.95 -53.19 -32.08
CA MET A 1 21.36 -51.93 -31.42
C MET A 1 20.12 -51.23 -30.93
N LYS A 2 19.82 -51.32 -29.65
CA LYS A 2 18.65 -50.66 -29.05
C LYS A 2 19.14 -49.31 -28.50
N LYS A 3 18.66 -48.21 -29.09
CA LYS A 3 18.89 -46.87 -28.58
C LYS A 3 17.93 -46.60 -27.43
N LEU A 4 18.50 -46.52 -26.22
CA LEU A 4 17.73 -46.10 -25.03
C LEU A 4 17.53 -44.59 -25.06
N ILE A 5 16.32 -44.13 -25.29
CA ILE A 5 15.97 -42.72 -25.20
C ILE A 5 15.66 -42.41 -23.75
N LEU A 6 16.56 -41.71 -23.09
CA LEU A 6 16.41 -41.20 -21.73
C LEU A 6 15.53 -39.96 -21.80
N ILE A 7 14.24 -40.07 -21.45
CA ILE A 7 13.35 -38.92 -21.29
C ILE A 7 13.64 -38.34 -19.93
N VAL A 8 14.38 -37.24 -19.91
CA VAL A 8 14.52 -36.39 -18.72
C VAL A 8 13.29 -35.54 -18.63
N SER A 9 12.36 -35.92 -17.76
CA SER A 9 11.21 -35.09 -17.40
C SER A 9 11.71 -33.95 -16.52
N LEU A 10 11.84 -32.77 -17.11
CA LEU A 10 12.15 -31.54 -16.40
C LEU A 10 10.88 -31.10 -15.65
N SER A 11 10.76 -31.53 -14.39
CA SER A 11 9.72 -31.07 -13.48
C SER A 11 9.96 -29.58 -13.20
N CYS A 12 9.22 -28.70 -13.89
CA CYS A 12 9.13 -27.30 -13.51
C CYS A 12 8.44 -27.20 -12.15
N PHE A 13 9.20 -27.20 -11.06
CA PHE A 13 8.75 -26.74 -9.77
C PHE A 13 8.48 -25.23 -9.91
N SER A 14 7.23 -24.88 -10.16
CA SER A 14 6.75 -23.52 -9.96
C SER A 14 6.82 -23.26 -8.46
N PHE A 15 7.88 -22.65 -8.01
CA PHE A 15 7.92 -22.02 -6.69
C PHE A 15 6.88 -20.90 -6.73
N LEU A 16 5.70 -21.16 -6.17
CA LEU A 16 4.79 -20.12 -5.73
C LEU A 16 5.56 -19.36 -4.65
N SER A 17 6.20 -18.27 -5.07
CA SER A 17 6.75 -17.30 -4.13
C SER A 17 5.55 -16.74 -3.37
N LEU A 18 5.36 -17.19 -2.13
CA LEU A 18 4.55 -16.50 -1.13
C LEU A 18 5.24 -15.15 -0.91
N ASN A 19 4.87 -14.17 -1.72
CA ASN A 19 5.40 -12.83 -1.58
C ASN A 19 4.76 -12.23 -0.33
N ALA A 20 5.54 -12.20 0.76
CA ALA A 20 5.20 -11.38 1.90
C ALA A 20 5.14 -9.93 1.42
N SER A 21 3.96 -9.29 1.53
CA SER A 21 3.78 -7.88 1.25
C SER A 21 4.05 -7.06 2.49
N THR A 22 4.47 -5.82 2.30
CA THR A 22 4.62 -4.84 3.38
C THR A 22 3.39 -3.97 3.43
N VAL A 23 2.78 -3.85 4.60
CA VAL A 23 1.54 -3.11 4.83
C VAL A 23 1.80 -1.96 5.78
N ALA A 24 1.50 -0.73 5.33
CA ALA A 24 1.50 0.45 6.17
C ALA A 24 0.06 0.80 6.59
N VAL A 25 -0.16 0.98 7.87
CA VAL A 25 -1.44 1.36 8.46
C VAL A 25 -1.32 2.74 9.06
N PHE A 26 -2.21 3.64 8.64
CA PHE A 26 -2.30 5.01 9.15
C PHE A 26 -3.62 5.19 9.87
N GLU A 27 -3.57 5.65 11.09
CA GLU A 27 -4.75 6.06 11.86
C GLU A 27 -4.90 7.57 11.76
N CYS A 28 -5.99 8.02 11.19
CA CYS A 28 -6.21 9.42 10.84
C CYS A 28 -7.57 9.91 11.36
N LYS A 29 -7.71 11.23 11.38
CA LYS A 29 -8.93 11.92 11.75
C LYS A 29 -9.21 13.05 10.77
N LEU A 30 -10.49 13.22 10.40
CA LEU A 30 -10.95 14.36 9.60
C LEU A 30 -10.79 15.67 10.39
N LEU A 31 -10.40 16.72 9.69
CA LEU A 31 -10.48 18.08 10.21
C LEU A 31 -11.94 18.58 10.18
N ASP A 32 -12.23 19.60 10.99
CA ASP A 32 -13.58 20.16 11.11
C ASP A 32 -14.15 20.58 9.75
N GLY A 33 -15.38 20.14 9.48
CA GLY A 33 -16.10 20.42 8.24
C GLY A 33 -15.63 19.62 7.02
N LYS A 34 -14.65 18.74 7.17
CA LYS A 34 -14.15 17.87 6.09
C LYS A 34 -14.94 16.57 6.00
N LYS A 35 -14.93 15.98 4.81
CA LYS A 35 -15.66 14.75 4.50
C LYS A 35 -14.71 13.65 4.03
N LEU A 36 -15.07 12.41 4.30
CA LEU A 36 -14.27 11.26 3.89
C LEU A 36 -14.16 11.11 2.36
N ASP A 37 -15.12 11.61 1.61
CA ASP A 37 -15.04 11.59 0.15
C ASP A 37 -13.91 12.47 -0.38
N GLU A 38 -13.59 13.59 0.28
CA GLU A 38 -12.41 14.41 -0.04
C GLU A 38 -11.12 13.61 0.18
N VAL A 39 -11.06 12.81 1.26
CA VAL A 39 -9.93 11.93 1.56
C VAL A 39 -9.78 10.86 0.48
N LYS A 40 -10.87 10.24 0.03
CA LYS A 40 -10.85 9.19 -1.00
C LYS A 40 -10.34 9.73 -2.34
N GLU A 41 -10.79 10.91 -2.75
CA GLU A 41 -10.32 11.57 -3.97
C GLU A 41 -8.83 11.88 -3.89
N MET A 42 -8.37 12.39 -2.74
CA MET A 42 -6.97 12.68 -2.50
C MET A 42 -6.12 11.41 -2.47
N ASN A 43 -6.61 10.35 -1.83
CA ASN A 43 -5.92 9.08 -1.77
C ASN A 43 -5.71 8.47 -3.17
N GLN A 44 -6.66 8.66 -4.09
CA GLN A 44 -6.48 8.22 -5.47
C GLN A 44 -5.35 8.99 -6.17
N LYS A 45 -5.27 10.30 -6.00
CA LYS A 45 -4.16 11.12 -6.54
C LYS A 45 -2.80 10.67 -5.97
N TRP A 46 -2.76 10.40 -4.66
CA TRP A 46 -1.57 9.89 -4.01
C TRP A 46 -1.17 8.53 -4.57
N LEU A 47 -2.13 7.61 -4.71
CA LEU A 47 -1.89 6.26 -5.21
C LEU A 47 -1.33 6.27 -6.64
N ASP A 48 -1.90 7.10 -7.52
CA ASP A 48 -1.42 7.26 -8.88
C ASP A 48 0.02 7.78 -8.90
N ALA A 49 0.33 8.78 -8.08
CA ALA A 49 1.66 9.37 -7.97
C ALA A 49 2.71 8.37 -7.45
N VAL A 50 2.41 7.63 -6.38
CA VAL A 50 3.39 6.68 -5.81
C VAL A 50 3.58 5.45 -6.69
N ASN A 51 2.57 5.02 -7.44
CA ASN A 51 2.71 3.97 -8.43
C ASN A 51 3.61 4.40 -9.59
N GLU A 52 3.49 5.63 -10.04
CA GLU A 52 4.39 6.21 -11.05
C GLU A 52 5.83 6.32 -10.52
N LEU A 53 6.02 6.90 -9.34
CA LEU A 53 7.34 7.06 -8.69
C LEU A 53 8.06 5.72 -8.46
N SER A 54 7.33 4.72 -8.01
CA SER A 54 7.91 3.42 -7.66
C SER A 54 8.11 2.51 -8.86
N GLY A 55 7.30 2.66 -9.91
CA GLY A 55 7.19 1.70 -11.00
C GLY A 55 6.61 0.35 -10.54
N SER A 56 5.93 0.33 -9.40
CA SER A 56 5.37 -0.87 -8.75
C SER A 56 3.87 -0.70 -8.55
N LYS A 57 3.18 -1.82 -8.31
CA LYS A 57 1.76 -1.81 -7.98
C LYS A 57 1.57 -1.75 -6.46
N ILE A 58 1.31 -0.55 -5.98
CA ILE A 58 0.87 -0.28 -4.61
C ILE A 58 -0.65 -0.20 -4.62
N THR A 59 -1.29 -0.70 -3.56
CA THR A 59 -2.73 -0.57 -3.37
C THR A 59 -3.02 0.13 -2.06
N SER A 60 -4.14 0.81 -1.98
CA SER A 60 -4.58 1.50 -0.77
C SER A 60 -6.06 1.22 -0.50
N GLN A 61 -6.39 1.05 0.76
CA GLN A 61 -7.76 0.92 1.25
C GLN A 61 -8.03 2.04 2.24
N VAL A 62 -9.22 2.66 2.13
CA VAL A 62 -9.71 3.61 3.12
C VAL A 62 -10.77 2.91 3.96
N LEU A 63 -10.49 2.72 5.25
CA LEU A 63 -11.43 2.12 6.19
C LEU A 63 -12.25 3.21 6.88
N GLN A 64 -13.55 3.17 6.65
CA GLN A 64 -14.52 4.06 7.26
C GLN A 64 -15.23 3.36 8.42
N PRO A 65 -15.33 3.98 9.60
CA PRO A 65 -16.07 3.37 10.69
C PRO A 65 -17.57 3.29 10.35
N VAL A 66 -18.17 2.13 10.59
CA VAL A 66 -19.61 1.89 10.50
C VAL A 66 -20.23 1.98 11.89
N VAL A 67 -19.50 1.49 12.89
CA VAL A 67 -19.83 1.62 14.31
C VAL A 67 -18.54 1.94 15.06
N SER A 68 -18.49 3.11 15.67
CA SER A 68 -17.34 3.57 16.44
C SER A 68 -17.74 4.66 17.43
N SER A 69 -16.98 4.81 18.50
CA SER A 69 -17.09 5.96 19.39
C SER A 69 -16.53 7.25 18.77
N ASP A 70 -15.67 7.12 17.76
CA ASP A 70 -15.12 8.24 16.96
C ASP A 70 -15.46 8.03 15.48
N MET A 71 -16.51 8.68 15.01
CA MET A 71 -16.98 8.57 13.62
C MET A 71 -16.19 9.46 12.64
N ASP A 72 -15.36 10.39 13.15
CA ASP A 72 -14.45 11.20 12.33
C ASP A 72 -13.11 10.52 12.09
N GLY A 73 -12.85 9.43 12.80
CA GLY A 73 -11.67 8.59 12.60
C GLY A 73 -11.80 7.73 11.35
N PHE A 74 -10.69 7.50 10.67
CA PHE A 74 -10.58 6.58 9.55
C PHE A 74 -9.15 6.03 9.46
N MET A 75 -8.94 5.01 8.62
CA MET A 75 -7.62 4.42 8.44
C MET A 75 -7.30 4.28 6.96
N PHE A 76 -6.01 4.43 6.62
CA PHE A 76 -5.47 3.91 5.37
C PHE A 76 -4.77 2.59 5.63
N ILE A 77 -4.93 1.64 4.71
CA ILE A 77 -4.13 0.43 4.64
C ILE A 77 -3.48 0.39 3.26
N ASP A 78 -2.19 0.72 3.23
CA ASP A 78 -1.40 0.76 2.00
C ASP A 78 -0.55 -0.50 1.90
N THR A 79 -0.72 -1.25 0.82
CA THR A 79 -0.01 -2.51 0.59
C THR A 79 1.03 -2.32 -0.51
N TYR A 80 2.27 -2.61 -0.16
CA TYR A 80 3.45 -2.55 -1.03
C TYR A 80 3.90 -3.97 -1.38
N PRO A 81 4.47 -4.18 -2.58
CA PRO A 81 5.02 -5.50 -2.95
C PRO A 81 6.03 -6.04 -1.93
N ASP A 82 6.88 -5.17 -1.40
CA ASP A 82 7.90 -5.48 -0.40
C ASP A 82 8.39 -4.24 0.35
N ALA A 83 9.23 -4.44 1.35
CA ALA A 83 9.79 -3.36 2.16
C ALA A 83 10.75 -2.44 1.37
N ALA A 84 11.39 -2.93 0.31
CA ALA A 84 12.28 -2.11 -0.51
C ALA A 84 11.48 -1.07 -1.31
N VAL A 85 10.33 -1.46 -1.87
CA VAL A 85 9.40 -0.53 -2.56
C VAL A 85 8.86 0.50 -1.58
N TRP A 86 8.44 0.08 -0.38
CA TRP A 86 8.03 1.01 0.67
C TRP A 86 9.13 2.02 1.00
N GLY A 87 10.36 1.55 1.23
CA GLY A 87 11.51 2.41 1.55
C GLY A 87 11.82 3.42 0.43
N LYS A 88 11.75 2.98 -0.83
CA LYS A 88 11.93 3.86 -2.00
C LYS A 88 10.88 4.97 -2.01
N VAL A 89 9.60 4.63 -1.88
CA VAL A 89 8.50 5.60 -1.86
C VAL A 89 8.66 6.59 -0.71
N ARG A 90 8.96 6.10 0.50
CA ARG A 90 9.18 6.98 1.66
C ARG A 90 10.34 7.94 1.46
N ASN A 91 11.42 7.50 0.83
CA ASN A 91 12.56 8.36 0.51
C ASN A 91 12.17 9.46 -0.49
N GLU A 92 11.46 9.12 -1.55
CA GLU A 92 11.00 10.09 -2.56
C GLU A 92 10.03 11.12 -1.94
N ILE A 93 9.08 10.67 -1.12
CA ILE A 93 8.16 11.56 -0.38
C ILE A 93 8.94 12.50 0.54
N SER A 94 9.89 11.99 1.30
CA SER A 94 10.73 12.79 2.20
C SER A 94 11.57 13.83 1.46
N ASN A 95 11.88 13.59 0.19
CA ASN A 95 12.56 14.53 -0.69
C ASN A 95 11.61 15.49 -1.43
N GLY A 96 10.33 15.47 -1.12
CA GLY A 96 9.33 16.41 -1.63
C GLY A 96 8.71 16.04 -2.99
N ALA A 97 8.85 14.80 -3.44
CA ALA A 97 8.36 14.36 -4.76
C ALA A 97 6.85 14.58 -4.97
N ILE A 98 6.04 14.51 -3.90
CA ILE A 98 4.58 14.70 -3.95
C ILE A 98 4.09 15.74 -2.93
N GLN A 99 4.90 16.75 -2.65
CA GLN A 99 4.63 17.74 -1.59
C GLN A 99 3.24 18.40 -1.71
N ALA A 100 2.80 18.73 -2.93
CA ALA A 100 1.49 19.34 -3.13
C ALA A 100 0.32 18.40 -2.72
N ILE A 101 0.49 17.09 -2.90
CA ILE A 101 -0.48 16.08 -2.48
C ILE A 101 -0.48 15.94 -0.96
N ASP A 102 0.70 15.91 -0.35
CA ASP A 102 0.83 15.85 1.11
C ASP A 102 0.22 17.09 1.79
N ASP A 103 0.46 18.28 1.25
CA ASP A 103 -0.12 19.53 1.74
C ASP A 103 -1.66 19.53 1.64
N GLU A 104 -2.20 18.93 0.57
CA GLU A 104 -3.65 18.78 0.40
C GLU A 104 -4.22 17.79 1.41
N PHE A 105 -3.55 16.66 1.69
CA PHE A 105 -3.93 15.74 2.76
C PHE A 105 -3.97 16.44 4.12
N ASP A 106 -2.96 17.21 4.44
CA ASP A 106 -2.86 17.94 5.71
C ASP A 106 -3.95 18.99 5.88
N SER A 107 -4.54 19.48 4.78
CA SER A 107 -5.68 20.39 4.79
C SER A 107 -7.03 19.72 5.03
N ILE A 108 -7.11 18.39 4.89
CA ILE A 108 -8.34 17.59 4.98
C ILE A 108 -8.36 16.74 6.25
N SER A 109 -7.22 16.19 6.64
CA SER A 109 -7.11 15.22 7.72
C SER A 109 -5.77 15.31 8.44
N LYS A 110 -5.69 14.64 9.57
CA LYS A 110 -4.45 14.47 10.33
C LYS A 110 -4.30 13.03 10.76
N CYS A 111 -3.14 12.45 10.48
CA CYS A 111 -2.80 11.10 10.91
C CYS A 111 -1.96 11.15 12.19
N ASN A 112 -2.35 10.35 13.18
CA ASN A 112 -1.74 10.34 14.52
C ASN A 112 -0.73 9.21 14.68
N SER A 113 -0.85 8.15 13.90
CA SER A 113 0.07 7.02 13.94
C SER A 113 0.28 6.41 12.57
N ILE A 114 1.46 5.82 12.42
CA ILE A 114 1.83 4.99 11.29
C ILE A 114 2.43 3.70 11.85
N SER A 115 1.98 2.56 11.35
CA SER A 115 2.50 1.25 11.70
C SER A 115 2.84 0.48 10.44
N LEU A 116 3.94 -0.25 10.46
CA LEU A 116 4.40 -1.07 9.34
C LEU A 116 4.37 -2.53 9.73
N TYR A 117 3.82 -3.37 8.87
CA TYR A 117 3.64 -4.80 9.08
C TYR A 117 4.18 -5.58 7.89
N ASP A 118 4.76 -6.73 8.17
CA ASP A 118 4.88 -7.79 7.17
C ASP A 118 3.55 -8.54 7.12
N SER A 119 3.02 -8.73 5.92
CA SER A 119 1.74 -9.40 5.70
C SER A 119 1.95 -10.69 4.92
N GLU A 120 1.45 -11.78 5.46
CA GLU A 120 1.46 -13.09 4.84
C GLU A 120 0.02 -13.61 4.74
N LEU A 121 -0.38 -14.01 3.53
CA LEU A 121 -1.70 -14.59 3.32
C LEU A 121 -1.74 -16.02 3.90
N GLN A 122 -2.71 -16.28 4.75
CA GLN A 122 -3.02 -17.63 5.25
C GLN A 122 -4.23 -18.17 4.47
N GLU A 123 -4.12 -19.41 3.98
CA GLU A 123 -5.18 -20.14 3.25
C GLU A 123 -5.73 -21.30 4.08
#